data_d29c767835b20b1af9e119f8eb8c6d5a
#
_entry.id   d29c767835b20b1af9e119f8eb8c6d5a
#
_cell.length_a   1.000
_cell.length_b   1.000
_cell.length_c   1.000
_cell.angle_alpha   90.00
_cell.angle_beta   90.00
_cell.angle_gamma   90.00
#
_symmetry.space_group_name_H-M   'P 1'
#
loop_
_entity.id
_entity.type
_entity.pdbx_description
1 polymer ?
#
loop_
_entity_poly.entity_id
_entity_poly.type
_entity_poly.pdbx_seq_one_letter_code
_entity_poly.pdbx_strand_id
1 'polypeptide(L)'
;LSISELCKEKGIGTAKAAQIKAAFEIGKRMLSSGSGLRKGFTCSEDVVNYYIPLMKNLKKEIFKTVLLDSKNKILKDVEDEIVSQGSLTASIVHPREVFKTAIKESAAAVILVHNHPSGDPSPSREDIEITQRLVKSGEIVGIKVLDHIIIGDGRHFSFLDKKMI
;
A
#
# COMPACT_ATOMS: atom_id res chain seq x y z
N LEU A 1 -16.30 -10.75 -1.60
CA LEU A 1 -17.58 -10.78 -2.31
C LEU A 1 -17.99 -9.38 -2.73
N SER A 2 -18.45 -9.21 -3.99
CA SER A 2 -19.08 -7.98 -4.49
C SER A 2 -20.52 -7.83 -3.97
N ILE A 3 -21.12 -6.65 -4.11
CA ILE A 3 -22.55 -6.45 -3.78
C ILE A 3 -23.43 -7.39 -4.60
N SER A 4 -23.12 -7.56 -5.88
CA SER A 4 -23.88 -8.46 -6.78
C SER A 4 -23.76 -9.95 -6.37
N GLU A 5 -22.63 -10.37 -5.83
CA GLU A 5 -22.45 -11.73 -5.30
C GLU A 5 -23.23 -11.94 -4.02
N LEU A 6 -23.21 -10.95 -3.11
CA LEU A 6 -24.00 -11.00 -1.87
C LEU A 6 -25.51 -11.02 -2.14
N CYS A 7 -25.98 -10.31 -3.15
CA CYS A 7 -27.39 -10.29 -3.52
C CYS A 7 -27.92 -11.61 -4.11
N LYS A 8 -27.04 -12.58 -4.42
CA LYS A 8 -27.47 -13.93 -4.84
C LYS A 8 -27.96 -14.78 -3.66
N GLU A 9 -27.58 -14.38 -2.45
CA GLU A 9 -28.01 -15.09 -1.24
C GLU A 9 -29.46 -14.73 -0.86
N LYS A 10 -30.25 -15.73 -0.51
CA LYS A 10 -31.66 -15.57 -0.16
C LYS A 10 -31.79 -14.61 1.05
N GLY A 11 -32.59 -13.55 0.90
CA GLY A 11 -32.84 -12.56 1.95
C GLY A 11 -31.83 -11.43 2.05
N ILE A 12 -30.83 -11.36 1.14
CA ILE A 12 -29.89 -10.27 1.03
C ILE A 12 -30.21 -9.44 -0.21
N GLY A 13 -30.88 -8.30 -0.01
CA GLY A 13 -31.06 -7.27 -1.03
C GLY A 13 -29.89 -6.30 -1.02
N THR A 14 -29.91 -5.34 -1.97
CA THR A 14 -28.85 -4.35 -2.18
C THR A 14 -28.51 -3.56 -0.90
N ALA A 15 -29.52 -3.17 -0.12
CA ALA A 15 -29.33 -2.42 1.12
C ALA A 15 -28.57 -3.26 2.17
N LYS A 16 -28.95 -4.51 2.40
CA LYS A 16 -28.25 -5.40 3.33
C LYS A 16 -26.82 -5.71 2.83
N ALA A 17 -26.66 -5.95 1.53
CA ALA A 17 -25.35 -6.18 0.94
C ALA A 17 -24.41 -4.96 1.14
N ALA A 18 -24.93 -3.74 0.98
CA ALA A 18 -24.19 -2.51 1.23
C ALA A 18 -23.81 -2.36 2.72
N GLN A 19 -24.75 -2.65 3.64
CA GLN A 19 -24.47 -2.63 5.09
C GLN A 19 -23.38 -3.65 5.48
N ILE A 20 -23.46 -4.87 4.98
CA ILE A 20 -22.43 -5.90 5.20
C ILE A 20 -21.07 -5.41 4.70
N LYS A 21 -21.00 -4.89 3.48
CA LYS A 21 -19.76 -4.34 2.91
C LYS A 21 -19.21 -3.19 3.74
N ALA A 22 -20.06 -2.27 4.17
CA ALA A 22 -19.67 -1.15 5.02
C ALA A 22 -19.12 -1.62 6.37
N ALA A 23 -19.77 -2.59 7.02
CA ALA A 23 -19.31 -3.16 8.29
C ALA A 23 -17.94 -3.83 8.15
N PHE A 24 -17.70 -4.60 7.07
CA PHE A 24 -16.39 -5.18 6.78
C PHE A 24 -15.32 -4.12 6.53
N GLU A 25 -15.66 -3.06 5.79
CA GLU A 25 -14.73 -1.97 5.51
C GLU A 25 -14.37 -1.19 6.79
N ILE A 26 -15.36 -0.91 7.64
CA ILE A 26 -15.12 -0.28 8.96
C ILE A 26 -14.23 -1.18 9.81
N GLY A 27 -14.50 -2.48 9.87
CA GLY A 27 -13.66 -3.44 10.60
C GLY A 27 -12.23 -3.46 10.14
N LYS A 28 -11.98 -3.46 8.81
CA LYS A 28 -10.63 -3.35 8.24
C LYS A 28 -9.93 -2.06 8.67
N ARG A 29 -10.62 -0.91 8.55
CA ARG A 29 -10.06 0.39 8.95
C ARG A 29 -9.78 0.46 10.44
N MET A 30 -10.63 -0.13 11.29
CA MET A 30 -10.39 -0.20 12.73
C MET A 30 -9.14 -1.04 13.07
N LEU A 31 -8.95 -2.18 12.41
CA LEU A 31 -7.75 -3.00 12.57
C LEU A 31 -6.49 -2.24 12.15
N SER A 32 -6.56 -1.49 11.06
CA SER A 32 -5.44 -0.67 10.59
C SER A 32 -5.20 0.55 11.48
N SER A 33 -6.25 1.20 11.99
CA SER A 33 -6.13 2.40 12.83
C SER A 33 -5.52 2.15 14.22
N GLY A 34 -5.57 0.91 14.73
CA GLY A 34 -4.98 0.54 16.01
C GLY A 34 -3.45 0.49 16.01
N SER A 35 -2.83 0.39 14.85
CA SER A 35 -1.42 0.02 14.74
C SER A 35 -0.43 1.15 14.43
N GLY A 36 -0.84 2.38 14.11
CA GLY A 36 0.23 3.30 13.74
C GLY A 36 -0.06 4.75 13.39
N LEU A 37 -1.27 5.09 12.96
CA LEU A 37 -1.56 6.43 12.40
C LEU A 37 -1.23 7.62 13.31
N ARG A 38 -1.21 7.43 14.64
CA ARG A 38 -0.87 8.49 15.60
C ARG A 38 0.61 8.54 15.98
N LYS A 39 1.38 7.44 15.76
CA LYS A 39 2.78 7.36 16.20
C LYS A 39 3.81 7.46 15.08
N GLY A 40 3.38 7.32 13.82
CA GLY A 40 4.30 7.15 12.69
C GLY A 40 4.77 5.70 12.55
N PHE A 41 5.38 5.38 11.42
CA PHE A 41 6.01 4.08 11.20
C PHE A 41 7.44 4.13 11.73
N THR A 42 7.79 3.17 12.60
CA THR A 42 9.13 3.06 13.20
C THR A 42 9.93 1.89 12.62
N CYS A 43 9.23 0.91 12.05
CA CYS A 43 9.82 -0.27 11.42
C CYS A 43 8.89 -0.79 10.32
N SER A 44 9.39 -1.73 9.49
CA SER A 44 8.62 -2.40 8.44
C SER A 44 7.36 -3.08 8.98
N GLU A 45 7.43 -3.68 10.17
CA GLU A 45 6.32 -4.37 10.82
C GLU A 45 5.12 -3.46 11.10
N ASP A 46 5.34 -2.18 11.46
CA ASP A 46 4.27 -1.21 11.66
C ASP A 46 3.48 -0.99 10.36
N VAL A 47 4.19 -0.87 9.23
CA VAL A 47 3.59 -0.70 7.89
C VAL A 47 2.83 -1.96 7.50
N VAL A 48 3.43 -3.13 7.73
CA VAL A 48 2.84 -4.43 7.42
C VAL A 48 1.54 -4.63 8.18
N ASN A 49 1.54 -4.39 9.50
CA ASN A 49 0.35 -4.52 10.36
C ASN A 49 -0.78 -3.59 9.94
N TYR A 50 -0.44 -2.41 9.39
CA TYR A 50 -1.42 -1.49 8.86
C TYR A 50 -1.98 -1.94 7.51
N TYR A 51 -1.13 -2.41 6.58
CA TYR A 51 -1.55 -2.67 5.20
C TYR A 51 -2.02 -4.11 4.94
N ILE A 52 -1.59 -5.12 5.71
CA ILE A 52 -2.07 -6.50 5.53
C ILE A 52 -3.60 -6.59 5.54
N PRO A 53 -4.33 -6.03 6.53
CA PRO A 53 -5.80 -6.12 6.55
C PRO A 53 -6.46 -5.45 5.35
N LEU A 54 -5.80 -4.44 4.77
CA LEU A 54 -6.31 -3.67 3.64
C LEU A 54 -6.05 -4.35 2.29
N MET A 55 -4.92 -5.06 2.16
CA MET A 55 -4.39 -5.47 0.85
C MET A 55 -4.36 -6.98 0.61
N LYS A 56 -4.25 -7.85 1.64
CA LYS A 56 -4.07 -9.30 1.46
C LYS A 56 -5.13 -10.02 0.61
N ASN A 57 -6.36 -9.49 0.58
CA ASN A 57 -7.47 -10.12 -0.14
C ASN A 57 -7.79 -9.46 -1.48
N LEU A 58 -6.95 -8.56 -1.95
CA LEU A 58 -7.15 -7.88 -3.22
C LEU A 58 -6.84 -8.84 -4.37
N LYS A 59 -7.79 -8.98 -5.29
CA LYS A 59 -7.65 -9.82 -6.49
C LYS A 59 -6.82 -9.17 -7.59
N LYS A 60 -6.54 -7.88 -7.44
CA LYS A 60 -5.69 -7.09 -8.35
C LYS A 60 -4.48 -6.60 -7.59
N GLU A 61 -3.40 -6.50 -8.29
CA GLU A 61 -2.20 -5.87 -7.82
C GLU A 61 -2.40 -4.35 -7.71
N ILE A 62 -2.13 -3.79 -6.55
CA ILE A 62 -2.26 -2.37 -6.27
C ILE A 62 -0.93 -1.88 -5.71
N PHE A 63 -0.38 -0.85 -6.32
CA PHE A 63 0.81 -0.17 -5.85
C PHE A 63 0.42 1.15 -5.16
N LYS A 64 0.90 1.36 -3.94
CA LYS A 64 0.62 2.53 -3.11
C LYS A 64 1.89 3.25 -2.71
N THR A 65 1.80 4.56 -2.57
CA THR A 65 2.85 5.40 -2.02
C THR A 65 2.35 6.04 -0.74
N VAL A 66 3.02 5.74 0.37
CA VAL A 66 2.72 6.30 1.69
C VAL A 66 3.62 7.51 1.90
N LEU A 67 3.02 8.67 2.07
CA LEU A 67 3.74 9.94 2.24
C LEU A 67 4.03 10.18 3.72
N LEU A 68 5.27 10.53 4.05
CA LEU A 68 5.73 10.72 5.41
C LEU A 68 6.30 12.13 5.62
N ASP A 69 6.06 12.67 6.80
CA ASP A 69 6.74 13.89 7.28
C ASP A 69 8.18 13.58 7.74
N SER A 70 8.90 14.61 8.17
CA SER A 70 10.28 14.50 8.68
C SER A 70 10.42 13.66 9.96
N LYS A 71 9.32 13.27 10.59
CA LYS A 71 9.26 12.41 11.78
C LYS A 71 8.70 11.02 11.47
N ASN A 72 8.66 10.65 10.18
CA ASN A 72 8.10 9.40 9.67
C ASN A 72 6.61 9.18 10.02
N LYS A 73 5.86 10.26 10.25
CA LYS A 73 4.41 10.17 10.45
C LYS A 73 3.71 10.30 9.11
N ILE A 74 2.64 9.54 8.96
CA ILE A 74 1.78 9.65 7.78
C ILE A 74 1.16 11.05 7.74
N LEU A 75 1.26 11.72 6.61
CA LEU A 75 0.61 13.00 6.37
C LEU A 75 -0.91 12.81 6.42
N LYS A 76 -1.61 13.70 7.17
CA LYS A 76 -3.05 13.52 7.50
C LYS A 76 -3.97 13.51 6.29
N ASP A 77 -3.65 14.32 5.29
CA ASP A 77 -4.52 14.54 4.14
C ASP A 77 -4.23 13.54 3.00
N VAL A 78 -3.09 12.84 3.09
CA VAL A 78 -2.68 11.83 2.11
C VAL A 78 -2.05 10.67 2.88
N GLU A 79 -2.85 9.67 3.22
CA GLU A 79 -2.36 8.48 3.93
C GLU A 79 -1.54 7.59 2.99
N ASP A 80 -2.09 7.38 1.80
CA ASP A 80 -1.43 6.67 0.72
C ASP A 80 -1.99 7.11 -0.64
N GLU A 81 -1.27 6.83 -1.70
CA GLU A 81 -1.73 7.06 -3.06
C GLU A 81 -1.65 5.77 -3.88
N ILE A 82 -2.71 5.48 -4.60
CA ILE A 82 -2.72 4.37 -5.56
C ILE A 82 -2.06 4.89 -6.84
N VAL A 83 -0.85 4.40 -7.12
CA VAL A 83 -0.06 4.80 -8.30
C VAL A 83 -0.39 3.93 -9.51
N SER A 84 -0.71 2.65 -9.26
CA SER A 84 -1.04 1.69 -10.32
C SER A 84 -2.06 0.68 -9.81
N GLN A 85 -2.93 0.22 -10.70
CA GLN A 85 -3.88 -0.85 -10.44
C GLN A 85 -3.91 -1.80 -11.64
N GLY A 86 -3.49 -3.05 -11.43
CA GLY A 86 -3.40 -4.08 -12.48
C GLY A 86 -2.04 -4.76 -12.46
N SER A 87 -1.61 -5.34 -13.57
CA SER A 87 -0.27 -5.95 -13.64
C SER A 87 0.83 -4.90 -13.55
N LEU A 88 1.79 -5.10 -12.64
CA LEU A 88 3.00 -4.28 -12.53
C LEU A 88 3.96 -4.61 -13.69
N THR A 89 3.63 -4.20 -14.89
CA THR A 89 4.69 -4.06 -15.89
C THR A 89 5.46 -2.77 -15.56
N ALA A 90 6.78 -2.78 -15.68
CA ALA A 90 7.67 -1.64 -15.38
C ALA A 90 7.27 -0.32 -16.10
N SER A 91 6.35 -0.40 -17.07
CA SER A 91 5.77 0.74 -17.78
C SER A 91 4.65 1.47 -17.02
N ILE A 92 4.08 0.89 -15.94
CA ILE A 92 2.89 1.44 -15.27
C ILE A 92 3.28 2.27 -14.05
N VAL A 93 4.29 1.86 -13.27
CA VAL A 93 4.78 2.64 -12.12
C VAL A 93 5.90 3.57 -12.58
N HIS A 94 5.56 4.84 -12.78
CA HIS A 94 6.53 5.85 -13.24
C HIS A 94 6.95 6.76 -12.08
N PRO A 95 8.24 7.08 -11.89
CA PRO A 95 8.70 7.99 -10.83
C PRO A 95 7.92 9.31 -10.77
N ARG A 96 7.55 9.86 -11.93
CA ARG A 96 6.73 11.07 -11.99
C ARG A 96 5.40 10.93 -11.25
N GLU A 97 4.73 9.80 -11.35
CA GLU A 97 3.43 9.59 -10.69
C GLU A 97 3.62 9.32 -9.19
N VAL A 98 4.67 8.56 -8.81
CA VAL A 98 5.01 8.29 -7.40
C VAL A 98 5.35 9.59 -6.66
N PHE A 99 6.21 10.44 -7.24
CA PHE A 99 6.69 11.64 -6.56
C PHE A 99 5.80 12.88 -6.76
N LYS A 100 4.84 12.86 -7.69
CA LYS A 100 3.95 14.00 -7.96
C LYS A 100 3.24 14.50 -6.71
N THR A 101 2.54 13.59 -6.00
CA THR A 101 1.80 13.95 -4.79
C THR A 101 2.77 14.19 -3.63
N ALA A 102 3.86 13.42 -3.52
CA ALA A 102 4.88 13.62 -2.50
C ALA A 102 5.50 15.04 -2.55
N ILE A 103 5.81 15.55 -3.76
CA ILE A 103 6.30 16.92 -3.94
C ILE A 103 5.22 17.93 -3.57
N LYS A 104 3.97 17.75 -4.04
CA LYS A 104 2.86 18.64 -3.77
C LYS A 104 2.58 18.78 -2.26
N GLU A 105 2.61 17.67 -1.54
CA GLU A 105 2.32 17.62 -0.10
C GLU A 105 3.58 17.85 0.75
N SER A 106 4.72 18.18 0.15
CA SER A 106 5.99 18.44 0.84
C SER A 106 6.44 17.26 1.73
N ALA A 107 6.24 16.05 1.26
CA ALA A 107 6.66 14.85 1.97
C ALA A 107 8.19 14.80 2.09
N ALA A 108 8.69 14.43 3.28
CA ALA A 108 10.13 14.25 3.50
C ALA A 108 10.62 12.89 3.03
N ALA A 109 9.74 11.89 3.07
CA ALA A 109 10.04 10.53 2.66
C ALA A 109 8.78 9.81 2.17
N VAL A 110 8.98 8.67 1.52
CA VAL A 110 7.90 7.77 1.10
C VAL A 110 8.23 6.33 1.47
N ILE A 111 7.18 5.53 1.71
CA ILE A 111 7.23 4.07 1.73
C ILE A 111 6.37 3.57 0.58
N LEU A 112 6.89 2.58 -0.15
CA LEU A 112 6.20 1.93 -1.25
C LEU A 112 5.57 0.64 -0.72
N VAL A 113 4.31 0.38 -1.07
CA VAL A 113 3.61 -0.84 -0.64
C VAL A 113 2.83 -1.39 -1.82
N HIS A 114 3.00 -2.67 -2.12
CA HIS A 114 2.11 -3.34 -3.07
C HIS A 114 1.77 -4.76 -2.63
N ASN A 115 0.71 -5.33 -3.18
CA ASN A 115 0.29 -6.68 -2.89
C ASN A 115 0.50 -7.59 -4.09
N HIS A 116 0.86 -8.84 -3.81
CA HIS A 116 0.83 -9.93 -4.78
C HIS A 116 -0.45 -10.76 -4.62
N PRO A 117 -1.36 -10.76 -5.59
CA PRO A 117 -2.57 -11.59 -5.55
C PRO A 117 -2.30 -13.10 -5.51
N SER A 118 -1.09 -13.52 -5.91
CA SER A 118 -0.63 -14.90 -5.80
C SER A 118 -0.46 -15.38 -4.35
N GLY A 119 -0.32 -14.43 -3.40
CA GLY A 119 -0.02 -14.70 -2.00
C GLY A 119 1.46 -14.89 -1.68
N ASP A 120 2.34 -14.98 -2.68
CA ASP A 120 3.78 -15.02 -2.47
C ASP A 120 4.38 -13.61 -2.50
N PRO A 121 4.97 -13.11 -1.39
CA PRO A 121 5.55 -11.77 -1.34
C PRO A 121 6.95 -11.68 -1.95
N SER A 122 7.50 -12.75 -2.51
CA SER A 122 8.83 -12.73 -3.14
C SER A 122 8.85 -11.70 -4.28
N PRO A 123 9.85 -10.78 -4.30
CA PRO A 123 9.91 -9.76 -5.34
C PRO A 123 10.19 -10.37 -6.71
N SER A 124 9.50 -9.90 -7.73
CA SER A 124 9.82 -10.18 -9.13
C SER A 124 11.07 -9.38 -9.54
N ARG A 125 11.59 -9.67 -10.73
CA ARG A 125 12.68 -8.88 -11.31
C ARG A 125 12.23 -7.44 -11.55
N GLU A 126 11.01 -7.26 -11.99
CA GLU A 126 10.38 -5.96 -12.24
C GLU A 126 10.25 -5.14 -10.94
N ASP A 127 9.91 -5.79 -9.82
CA ASP A 127 9.85 -5.14 -8.51
C ASP A 127 11.22 -4.62 -8.07
N ILE A 128 12.26 -5.39 -8.30
CA ILE A 128 13.64 -4.99 -7.98
C ILE A 128 14.05 -3.79 -8.86
N GLU A 129 13.82 -3.86 -10.16
CA GLU A 129 14.18 -2.82 -11.10
C GLU A 129 13.44 -1.50 -10.81
N ILE A 130 12.12 -1.57 -10.55
CA ILE A 130 11.34 -0.36 -10.24
C ILE A 130 11.75 0.23 -8.89
N THR A 131 12.01 -0.59 -7.87
CA THR A 131 12.49 -0.13 -6.57
C THR A 131 13.77 0.66 -6.71
N GLN A 132 14.78 0.11 -7.38
CA GLN A 132 16.05 0.79 -7.61
C GLN A 132 15.88 2.10 -8.38
N ARG A 133 15.00 2.12 -9.37
CA ARG A 133 14.68 3.32 -10.15
C ARG A 133 14.01 4.39 -9.29
N LEU A 134 13.08 4.01 -8.40
CA LEU A 134 12.40 4.93 -7.50
C LEU A 134 13.34 5.48 -6.42
N VAL A 135 14.21 4.65 -5.84
CA VAL A 135 15.24 5.10 -4.89
C VAL A 135 16.11 6.18 -5.51
N LYS A 136 16.70 5.91 -6.70
CA LYS A 136 17.53 6.90 -7.43
C LYS A 136 16.74 8.18 -7.75
N SER A 137 15.48 8.06 -8.13
CA SER A 137 14.64 9.23 -8.43
C SER A 137 14.35 10.03 -7.17
N GLY A 138 14.11 9.36 -6.04
CA GLY A 138 13.89 9.99 -4.74
C GLY A 138 15.10 10.78 -4.27
N GLU A 139 16.31 10.24 -4.46
CA GLU A 139 17.57 10.96 -4.17
C GLU A 139 17.68 12.26 -4.96
N ILE A 140 17.31 12.24 -6.26
CA ILE A 140 17.37 13.42 -7.13
C ILE A 140 16.37 14.50 -6.70
N VAL A 141 15.14 14.11 -6.30
CA VAL A 141 14.10 15.06 -5.91
C VAL A 141 14.14 15.43 -4.40
N GLY A 142 15.06 14.83 -3.63
CA GLY A 142 15.22 15.09 -2.20
C GLY A 142 14.14 14.43 -1.33
N ILE A 143 13.45 13.41 -1.81
CA ILE A 143 12.42 12.64 -1.07
C ILE A 143 12.87 11.21 -0.95
N LYS A 144 13.24 10.76 0.25
CA LYS A 144 13.80 9.42 0.45
C LYS A 144 12.74 8.33 0.28
N VAL A 145 13.09 7.25 -0.41
CA VAL A 145 12.34 5.99 -0.33
C VAL A 145 12.89 5.21 0.85
N LEU A 146 12.09 5.08 1.93
CA LEU A 146 12.55 4.44 3.17
C LEU A 146 12.44 2.92 3.10
N ASP A 147 11.41 2.41 2.45
CA ASP A 147 11.22 0.98 2.25
C ASP A 147 10.32 0.72 1.03
N HIS A 148 10.37 -0.51 0.53
CA HIS A 148 9.39 -1.08 -0.37
C HIS A 148 8.91 -2.40 0.21
N ILE A 149 7.62 -2.51 0.48
CA ILE A 149 7.01 -3.65 1.15
C ILE A 149 6.04 -4.35 0.21
N ILE A 150 6.27 -5.64 0.00
CA ILE A 150 5.37 -6.51 -0.79
C ILE A 150 4.55 -7.33 0.18
N ILE A 151 3.22 -7.30 0.03
CA ILE A 151 2.27 -8.01 0.86
C ILE A 151 1.74 -9.23 0.12
N GLY A 152 1.93 -10.41 0.71
CA GLY A 152 1.35 -11.66 0.26
C GLY A 152 0.20 -12.13 1.16
N ASP A 153 -0.05 -13.43 1.22
CA ASP A 153 -1.05 -14.04 2.09
C ASP A 153 -0.49 -14.23 3.51
N GLY A 154 -0.70 -13.21 4.36
CA GLY A 154 -0.22 -13.21 5.75
C GLY A 154 1.31 -13.11 5.91
N ARG A 155 2.04 -12.91 4.83
CA ARG A 155 3.50 -12.76 4.77
C ARG A 155 3.84 -11.46 4.05
N HIS A 156 5.05 -10.98 4.24
CA HIS A 156 5.55 -9.78 3.56
C HIS A 156 7.02 -9.93 3.19
N PHE A 157 7.49 -9.06 2.33
CA PHE A 157 8.87 -8.85 1.99
C PHE A 157 9.18 -7.35 2.12
N SER A 158 10.22 -6.99 2.86
CA SER A 158 10.72 -5.61 2.97
C SER A 158 12.09 -5.54 2.30
N PHE A 159 12.26 -4.59 1.41
CA PHE A 159 13.54 -4.34 0.74
C PHE A 159 14.57 -3.78 1.71
N LEU A 160 14.13 -2.95 2.68
CA LEU A 160 15.01 -2.41 3.72
C LEU A 160 15.54 -3.53 4.62
N ASP A 161 14.68 -4.41 5.14
CA ASP A 161 15.10 -5.53 6.01
C ASP A 161 16.04 -6.49 5.29
N LYS A 162 15.92 -6.60 3.96
CA LYS A 162 16.82 -7.42 3.12
C LYS A 162 18.04 -6.66 2.63
N LYS A 163 18.24 -5.40 3.03
CA LYS A 163 19.37 -4.53 2.64
C LYS A 163 19.49 -4.35 1.11
N MET A 164 18.35 -4.22 0.45
CA MET A 164 18.28 -4.01 -1.00
C MET A 164 18.06 -2.54 -1.38
N ILE A 165 17.83 -1.70 -0.38
CA ILE A 165 17.79 -0.23 -0.42
C ILE A 165 18.48 0.35 0.79
#